data_37a5eb7e82f9bdbf454c75e5f85a7972
#
_entry.id   37a5eb7e82f9bdbf454c75e5f85a7972
#
_cell.length_a   1.000
_cell.length_b   1.000
_cell.length_c   1.000
_cell.angle_alpha   90.00
_cell.angle_beta   90.00
_cell.angle_gamma   90.00
#
_symmetry.space_group_name_H-M   'P 1'
#
loop_
_entity.id
_entity.type
_entity.pdbx_description
1 polymer ?
#
loop_
_entity_poly.entity_id
_entity_poly.type
_entity_poly.pdbx_seq_one_letter_code
_entity_poly.pdbx_strand_id
1 'polypeptide(L)'
;AVSFVGSTPIARYIYETGTQQGKRVQALGGAKNHMLVLPDADLDMAADAAVSAAYGSAGERCMAVSVVLAMDSVADALIEKVTDRIPAIKVGPGTEPDSEMGPLITGEHRDKVAGYVTGAAGEGATIVVDGTADVPAGDGFFLNPTLLDDVKPGMACYDDEIFGPVLAVTR
;
A
#
# COMPACT_ATOMS: atom_id res chain seq x y z
N ALA A 1 29.58 -0.23 14.31
CA ALA A 1 28.60 -0.66 13.34
C ALA A 1 27.40 0.31 13.31
N VAL A 2 26.71 0.37 12.18
CA VAL A 2 25.46 1.13 11.99
C VAL A 2 24.40 0.18 11.45
N SER A 3 23.17 0.26 11.97
CA SER A 3 22.00 -0.43 11.43
C SER A 3 20.88 0.59 11.21
N PHE A 4 20.24 0.51 10.03
CA PHE A 4 19.22 1.47 9.62
C PHE A 4 18.15 0.78 8.77
N VAL A 5 16.91 1.22 8.91
CA VAL A 5 15.77 0.88 8.05
C VAL A 5 15.02 2.17 7.73
N GLY A 6 14.70 2.40 6.46
CA GLY A 6 13.95 3.56 6.02
C GLY A 6 13.90 3.69 4.50
N SER A 7 13.64 4.89 3.98
CA SER A 7 13.56 5.10 2.53
C SER A 7 14.88 4.79 1.82
N THR A 8 14.81 4.29 0.60
CA THR A 8 15.99 3.89 -0.18
C THR A 8 17.03 5.00 -0.35
N PRO A 9 16.68 6.28 -0.62
CA PRO A 9 17.68 7.34 -0.70
C PRO A 9 18.46 7.55 0.60
N ILE A 10 17.76 7.50 1.75
CA ILE A 10 18.41 7.66 3.06
C ILE A 10 19.24 6.43 3.41
N ALA A 11 18.76 5.22 3.14
CA ALA A 11 19.51 3.99 3.35
C ALA A 11 20.83 4.02 2.57
N ARG A 12 20.80 4.47 1.31
CA ARG A 12 21.99 4.63 0.47
C ARG A 12 22.98 5.64 1.06
N TYR A 13 22.49 6.81 1.46
CA TYR A 13 23.32 7.84 2.08
C TYR A 13 24.03 7.33 3.35
N ILE A 14 23.28 6.64 4.21
CA ILE A 14 23.84 6.07 5.45
C ILE A 14 24.89 4.99 5.14
N TYR A 15 24.60 4.12 4.17
CA TYR A 15 25.54 3.08 3.75
C TYR A 15 26.84 3.67 3.23
N GLU A 16 26.77 4.60 2.28
CA GLU A 16 27.93 5.23 1.67
C GLU A 16 28.76 5.99 2.70
N THR A 17 28.12 6.86 3.50
CA THR A 17 28.80 7.67 4.53
C THR A 17 29.44 6.79 5.59
N GLY A 18 28.72 5.78 6.08
CA GLY A 18 29.24 4.91 7.12
C GLY A 18 30.41 4.03 6.67
N THR A 19 30.33 3.47 5.47
CA THR A 19 31.41 2.63 4.90
C THR A 19 32.65 3.44 4.58
N GLN A 20 32.52 4.68 4.10
CA GLN A 20 33.65 5.60 3.90
C GLN A 20 34.41 5.87 5.20
N GLN A 21 33.74 5.80 6.35
CA GLN A 21 34.35 5.94 7.66
C GLN A 21 34.79 4.60 8.28
N GLY A 22 34.93 3.56 7.47
CA GLY A 22 35.38 2.24 7.91
C GLY A 22 34.41 1.48 8.82
N LYS A 23 33.14 1.89 8.88
CA LYS A 23 32.13 1.22 9.72
C LYS A 23 31.48 0.05 8.97
N ARG A 24 31.10 -0.97 9.72
CA ARG A 24 30.15 -1.98 9.20
C ARG A 24 28.76 -1.39 9.20
N VAL A 25 28.08 -1.40 8.06
CA VAL A 25 26.75 -0.81 7.87
C VAL A 25 25.78 -1.84 7.33
N GLN A 26 24.62 -1.94 7.95
CA GLN A 26 23.42 -2.57 7.43
C GLN A 26 22.38 -1.48 7.22
N ALA A 27 22.07 -1.15 5.98
CA ALA A 27 21.07 -0.15 5.64
C ALA A 27 20.04 -0.77 4.70
N LEU A 28 18.78 -0.86 5.17
CA LEU A 28 17.65 -1.45 4.45
C LEU A 28 16.76 -0.34 3.93
N GLY A 29 16.39 -0.43 2.64
CA GLY A 29 15.57 0.55 1.94
C GLY A 29 14.11 0.15 1.82
N GLY A 30 13.41 0.76 0.85
CA GLY A 30 12.01 0.49 0.55
C GLY A 30 11.74 -0.91 0.00
N ALA A 31 10.48 -1.26 -0.06
CA ALA A 31 10.01 -2.55 -0.53
C ALA A 31 8.74 -2.42 -1.39
N LYS A 32 8.48 -3.43 -2.22
CA LYS A 32 7.22 -3.63 -2.93
C LYS A 32 6.82 -5.09 -2.75
N ASN A 33 5.96 -5.36 -1.76
CA ASN A 33 5.63 -6.73 -1.41
C ASN A 33 4.48 -7.24 -2.25
N HIS A 34 4.64 -8.46 -2.73
CA HIS A 34 3.68 -9.12 -3.62
C HIS A 34 3.03 -10.31 -2.92
N MET A 35 1.73 -10.48 -3.16
CA MET A 35 0.94 -11.66 -2.78
C MET A 35 0.54 -12.38 -4.06
N LEU A 36 0.92 -13.63 -4.20
CA LEU A 36 0.54 -14.47 -5.35
C LEU A 36 -0.69 -15.30 -4.99
N VAL A 37 -1.75 -15.21 -5.83
CA VAL A 37 -2.99 -15.98 -5.65
C VAL A 37 -3.18 -16.92 -6.83
N LEU A 38 -3.09 -18.22 -6.54
CA LEU A 38 -3.23 -19.32 -7.50
C LEU A 38 -4.70 -19.76 -7.65
N PRO A 39 -5.06 -20.50 -8.71
CA PRO A 39 -6.44 -20.87 -8.99
C PRO A 39 -7.13 -21.75 -7.94
N ASP A 40 -6.35 -22.47 -7.15
CA ASP A 40 -6.80 -23.36 -6.07
C ASP A 40 -6.75 -22.72 -4.67
N ALA A 41 -6.49 -21.39 -4.60
CA ALA A 41 -6.46 -20.67 -3.33
C ALA A 41 -7.86 -20.55 -2.72
N ASP A 42 -7.92 -20.54 -1.39
CA ASP A 42 -9.10 -20.09 -0.66
C ASP A 42 -9.23 -18.58 -0.81
N LEU A 43 -10.16 -18.13 -1.65
CA LEU A 43 -10.31 -16.71 -1.97
C LEU A 43 -10.86 -15.87 -0.82
N ASP A 44 -11.60 -16.45 0.13
CA ASP A 44 -12.04 -15.72 1.31
C ASP A 44 -10.84 -15.44 2.23
N MET A 45 -10.02 -16.46 2.49
CA MET A 45 -8.78 -16.31 3.24
C MET A 45 -7.82 -15.33 2.54
N ALA A 46 -7.69 -15.41 1.21
CA ALA A 46 -6.82 -14.54 0.43
C ALA A 46 -7.29 -13.07 0.49
N ALA A 47 -8.60 -12.82 0.39
CA ALA A 47 -9.17 -11.48 0.50
C ALA A 47 -8.99 -10.89 1.90
N ASP A 48 -9.25 -11.67 2.97
CA ASP A 48 -9.03 -11.24 4.35
C ASP A 48 -7.55 -10.89 4.60
N ALA A 49 -6.63 -11.72 4.11
CA ALA A 49 -5.20 -11.48 4.23
C ALA A 49 -4.76 -10.23 3.44
N ALA A 50 -5.24 -10.07 2.20
CA ALA A 50 -4.93 -8.91 1.37
C ALA A 50 -5.40 -7.60 2.01
N VAL A 51 -6.66 -7.54 2.47
CA VAL A 51 -7.25 -6.37 3.13
C VAL A 51 -6.48 -6.01 4.41
N SER A 52 -6.26 -6.99 5.29
CA SER A 52 -5.51 -6.77 6.53
C SER A 52 -4.07 -6.31 6.28
N ALA A 53 -3.39 -6.93 5.30
CA ALA A 53 -2.00 -6.61 5.01
C ALA A 53 -1.82 -5.30 4.25
N ALA A 54 -2.77 -4.93 3.36
CA ALA A 54 -2.66 -3.71 2.56
C ALA A 54 -3.08 -2.45 3.34
N TYR A 55 -4.15 -2.54 4.12
CA TYR A 55 -4.76 -1.36 4.75
C TYR A 55 -4.43 -1.21 6.24
N GLY A 56 -3.95 -2.26 6.90
CA GLY A 56 -3.49 -2.16 8.28
C GLY A 56 -2.45 -1.05 8.45
N SER A 57 -2.59 -0.20 9.47
CA SER A 57 -1.77 0.99 9.70
C SER A 57 -1.72 1.94 8.48
N ALA A 58 -2.84 2.09 7.77
CA ALA A 58 -2.95 2.89 6.54
C ALA A 58 -1.92 2.49 5.45
N GLY A 59 -1.49 1.23 5.41
CA GLY A 59 -0.47 0.76 4.46
C GLY A 59 0.96 1.26 4.75
N GLU A 60 1.18 2.00 5.82
CA GLU A 60 2.48 2.55 6.22
C GLU A 60 3.33 1.52 7.01
N ARG A 61 3.51 0.36 6.42
CA ARG A 61 4.32 -0.74 6.97
C ARG A 61 5.25 -1.30 5.92
N CYS A 62 6.51 -1.55 6.27
CA CYS A 62 7.49 -2.19 5.38
C CYS A 62 7.05 -3.58 4.90
N MET A 63 6.15 -4.24 5.63
CA MET A 63 5.62 -5.57 5.32
C MET A 63 4.18 -5.54 4.77
N ALA A 64 3.62 -4.35 4.47
CA ALA A 64 2.32 -4.25 3.84
C ALA A 64 2.34 -4.93 2.45
N VAL A 65 1.28 -5.65 2.11
CA VAL A 65 1.09 -6.14 0.74
C VAL A 65 0.65 -4.97 -0.13
N SER A 66 1.44 -4.64 -1.14
CA SER A 66 1.17 -3.52 -2.04
C SER A 66 0.60 -3.98 -3.38
N VAL A 67 0.93 -5.21 -3.79
CA VAL A 67 0.51 -5.80 -5.06
C VAL A 67 0.00 -7.21 -4.84
N VAL A 68 -1.15 -7.52 -5.42
CA VAL A 68 -1.63 -8.88 -5.59
C VAL A 68 -1.43 -9.30 -7.04
N LEU A 69 -0.72 -10.41 -7.25
CA LEU A 69 -0.62 -11.09 -8.52
C LEU A 69 -1.69 -12.20 -8.54
N ALA A 70 -2.80 -11.94 -9.21
CA ALA A 70 -3.90 -12.91 -9.30
C ALA A 70 -3.90 -13.59 -10.66
N MET A 71 -4.03 -14.91 -10.67
CA MET A 71 -4.27 -15.62 -11.95
C MET A 71 -5.63 -15.20 -12.53
N ASP A 72 -5.71 -15.00 -13.84
CA ASP A 72 -6.92 -14.50 -14.54
C ASP A 72 -8.20 -15.25 -14.13
N SER A 73 -8.10 -16.56 -13.92
CA SER A 73 -9.25 -17.41 -13.57
C SER A 73 -9.89 -17.11 -12.23
N VAL A 74 -9.19 -16.41 -11.34
CA VAL A 74 -9.66 -16.08 -9.97
C VAL A 74 -9.63 -14.57 -9.67
N ALA A 75 -9.09 -13.76 -10.57
CA ALA A 75 -8.89 -12.33 -10.34
C ALA A 75 -10.20 -11.59 -10.06
N ASP A 76 -11.23 -11.79 -10.90
CA ASP A 76 -12.52 -11.11 -10.75
C ASP A 76 -13.19 -11.46 -9.41
N ALA A 77 -13.23 -12.77 -9.07
CA ALA A 77 -13.81 -13.21 -7.80
C ALA A 77 -13.03 -12.71 -6.59
N LEU A 78 -11.71 -12.60 -6.68
CA LEU A 78 -10.88 -12.03 -5.62
C LEU A 78 -11.13 -10.53 -5.45
N ILE A 79 -11.19 -9.78 -6.55
CA ILE A 79 -11.47 -8.34 -6.55
C ILE A 79 -12.83 -8.04 -5.92
N GLU A 80 -13.88 -8.81 -6.31
CA GLU A 80 -15.20 -8.70 -5.70
C GLU A 80 -15.12 -8.89 -4.17
N LYS A 81 -14.47 -9.97 -3.73
CA LYS A 81 -14.32 -10.29 -2.30
C LYS A 81 -13.53 -9.22 -1.53
N VAL A 82 -12.49 -8.64 -2.11
CA VAL A 82 -11.74 -7.54 -1.51
C VAL A 82 -12.61 -6.29 -1.44
N THR A 83 -13.32 -5.97 -2.53
CA THR A 83 -14.22 -4.80 -2.61
C THR A 83 -15.31 -4.86 -1.54
N ASP A 84 -15.92 -6.02 -1.31
CA ASP A 84 -16.98 -6.23 -0.31
C ASP A 84 -16.48 -6.00 1.13
N ARG A 85 -15.19 -6.16 1.39
CA ARG A 85 -14.59 -6.01 2.72
C ARG A 85 -14.19 -4.56 3.05
N ILE A 86 -13.87 -3.78 2.03
CA ILE A 86 -13.39 -2.39 2.21
C ILE A 86 -14.36 -1.51 3.01
N PRO A 87 -15.69 -1.53 2.76
CA PRO A 87 -16.63 -0.67 3.49
C PRO A 87 -16.71 -0.94 5.00
N ALA A 88 -16.26 -2.11 5.45
CA ALA A 88 -16.23 -2.44 6.87
C ALA A 88 -15.08 -1.73 7.60
N ILE A 89 -14.05 -1.27 6.90
CA ILE A 89 -12.89 -0.60 7.50
C ILE A 89 -13.28 0.81 7.93
N LYS A 90 -13.35 1.03 9.23
CA LYS A 90 -13.65 2.35 9.79
C LYS A 90 -12.38 3.20 9.84
N VAL A 91 -12.34 4.23 8.99
CA VAL A 91 -11.24 5.20 8.95
C VAL A 91 -11.54 6.36 9.89
N GLY A 92 -10.61 6.66 10.79
CA GLY A 92 -10.80 7.73 11.76
C GLY A 92 -9.64 7.91 12.73
N PRO A 93 -9.75 8.87 13.67
CA PRO A 93 -8.71 9.11 14.66
C PRO A 93 -8.50 7.88 15.55
N GLY A 94 -7.25 7.57 15.88
CA GLY A 94 -6.93 6.43 16.75
C GLY A 94 -7.41 6.58 18.21
N THR A 95 -7.98 7.72 18.58
CA THR A 95 -8.66 7.96 19.87
C THR A 95 -10.11 7.49 19.87
N GLU A 96 -10.69 7.25 18.70
CA GLU A 96 -12.04 6.72 18.56
C GLU A 96 -12.01 5.18 18.69
N PRO A 97 -12.80 4.58 19.60
CA PRO A 97 -12.72 3.14 19.87
C PRO A 97 -12.98 2.23 18.67
N ASP A 98 -13.79 2.72 17.72
CA ASP A 98 -14.19 1.95 16.53
C ASP A 98 -13.27 2.18 15.31
N SER A 99 -12.28 3.06 15.40
CA SER A 99 -11.36 3.30 14.29
C SER A 99 -10.43 2.12 14.08
N GLU A 100 -10.41 1.60 12.86
CA GLU A 100 -9.54 0.47 12.46
C GLU A 100 -8.33 0.95 11.65
N MET A 101 -8.48 2.05 10.92
CA MET A 101 -7.41 2.66 10.13
C MET A 101 -7.27 4.14 10.47
N GLY A 102 -6.08 4.55 10.88
CA GLY A 102 -5.75 5.93 11.22
C GLY A 102 -5.35 6.78 10.00
N PRO A 103 -4.94 8.05 10.26
CA PRO A 103 -4.43 8.95 9.22
C PRO A 103 -3.01 8.55 8.80
N LEU A 104 -2.58 9.06 7.62
CA LEU A 104 -1.18 9.05 7.23
C LEU A 104 -0.38 10.03 8.09
N ILE A 105 0.97 9.93 8.02
CA ILE A 105 1.85 10.65 8.94
C ILE A 105 1.94 12.16 8.66
N THR A 106 1.82 12.60 7.40
CA THR A 106 1.87 14.01 6.99
C THR A 106 0.91 14.31 5.85
N GLY A 107 0.49 15.59 5.72
CA GLY A 107 -0.32 16.05 4.59
C GLY A 107 0.39 15.91 3.25
N GLU A 108 1.70 16.20 3.20
CA GLU A 108 2.51 16.04 2.00
C GLU A 108 2.50 14.57 1.53
N HIS A 109 2.64 13.63 2.46
CA HIS A 109 2.60 12.22 2.12
C HIS A 109 1.21 11.75 1.68
N ARG A 110 0.14 12.22 2.36
CA ARG A 110 -1.24 12.00 1.92
C ARG A 110 -1.46 12.45 0.47
N ASP A 111 -1.02 13.66 0.14
CA ASP A 111 -1.19 14.23 -1.20
C ASP A 111 -0.38 13.45 -2.24
N LYS A 112 0.82 12.99 -1.88
CA LYS A 112 1.62 12.08 -2.70
C LYS A 112 0.90 10.76 -2.97
N VAL A 113 0.32 10.13 -1.95
CA VAL A 113 -0.44 8.88 -2.09
C VAL A 113 -1.67 9.09 -2.96
N ALA A 114 -2.43 10.17 -2.75
CA ALA A 114 -3.57 10.53 -3.59
C ALA A 114 -3.14 10.74 -5.06
N GLY A 115 -1.95 11.30 -5.29
CA GLY A 115 -1.38 11.45 -6.63
C GLY A 115 -1.16 10.13 -7.36
N TYR A 116 -0.74 9.06 -6.67
CA TYR A 116 -0.66 7.72 -7.27
C TYR A 116 -2.02 7.19 -7.68
N VAL A 117 -3.04 7.39 -6.85
CA VAL A 117 -4.41 6.93 -7.15
C VAL A 117 -4.96 7.67 -8.37
N THR A 118 -4.92 9.00 -8.37
CA THR A 118 -5.45 9.82 -9.48
C THR A 118 -4.65 9.64 -10.77
N GLY A 119 -3.34 9.37 -10.68
CA GLY A 119 -2.47 9.11 -11.83
C GLY A 119 -2.68 7.74 -12.46
N ALA A 120 -3.08 6.73 -11.67
CA ALA A 120 -3.16 5.35 -12.12
C ALA A 120 -4.09 5.14 -13.33
N ALA A 121 -5.24 5.81 -13.37
CA ALA A 121 -6.16 5.73 -14.51
C ALA A 121 -5.53 6.28 -15.81
N GLY A 122 -4.72 7.33 -15.71
CA GLY A 122 -3.99 7.90 -16.85
C GLY A 122 -2.91 6.97 -17.40
N GLU A 123 -2.40 6.05 -16.57
CA GLU A 123 -1.43 5.02 -16.95
C GLU A 123 -2.11 3.72 -17.46
N GLY A 124 -3.44 3.63 -17.34
CA GLY A 124 -4.24 2.51 -17.86
C GLY A 124 -4.70 1.51 -16.80
N ALA A 125 -4.55 1.81 -15.50
CA ALA A 125 -5.14 1.02 -14.43
C ALA A 125 -6.64 1.37 -14.25
N THR A 126 -7.38 0.43 -13.70
CA THR A 126 -8.79 0.59 -13.33
C THR A 126 -8.89 0.93 -11.84
N ILE A 127 -9.49 2.08 -11.49
CA ILE A 127 -9.80 2.40 -10.09
C ILE A 127 -11.10 1.69 -9.72
N VAL A 128 -11.00 0.59 -8.96
CA VAL A 128 -12.16 -0.20 -8.49
C VAL A 128 -12.80 0.46 -7.27
N VAL A 129 -11.96 0.90 -6.32
CA VAL A 129 -12.37 1.68 -5.15
C VAL A 129 -11.46 2.90 -5.05
N ASP A 130 -12.06 4.08 -5.03
CA ASP A 130 -11.34 5.36 -4.90
C ASP A 130 -11.32 5.83 -3.44
N GLY A 131 -10.20 5.63 -2.77
CA GLY A 131 -9.99 6.07 -1.39
C GLY A 131 -9.69 7.56 -1.24
N THR A 132 -9.59 8.32 -2.32
CA THR A 132 -9.41 9.78 -2.29
C THR A 132 -10.74 10.54 -2.14
N ALA A 133 -11.85 9.86 -2.41
CA ALA A 133 -13.19 10.40 -2.24
C ALA A 133 -13.70 10.21 -0.80
N ASP A 134 -14.62 11.08 -0.38
CA ASP A 134 -15.36 11.00 0.88
C ASP A 134 -14.50 10.70 2.13
N VAL A 135 -13.29 11.27 2.17
CA VAL A 135 -12.38 11.09 3.31
C VAL A 135 -12.98 11.69 4.59
N PRO A 136 -12.66 11.12 5.78
CA PRO A 136 -13.12 11.66 7.05
C PRO A 136 -12.81 13.15 7.19
N ALA A 137 -13.79 13.92 7.65
CA ALA A 137 -13.64 15.34 7.92
C ALA A 137 -12.75 15.58 9.16
N GLY A 138 -11.99 16.67 9.18
CA GLY A 138 -11.15 17.09 10.31
C GLY A 138 -9.71 17.40 9.90
N ASP A 139 -8.87 17.66 10.90
CA ASP A 139 -7.49 18.10 10.68
C ASP A 139 -6.50 16.92 10.43
N GLY A 140 -6.99 15.68 10.40
CA GLY A 140 -6.18 14.49 10.14
C GLY A 140 -5.86 14.30 8.64
N PHE A 141 -4.74 13.64 8.37
CA PHE A 141 -4.28 13.33 7.00
C PHE A 141 -4.88 12.01 6.51
N PHE A 142 -6.21 11.91 6.49
CA PHE A 142 -6.92 10.69 6.15
C PHE A 142 -6.97 10.43 4.65
N LEU A 143 -6.92 9.15 4.29
CA LEU A 143 -7.35 8.57 3.01
C LEU A 143 -8.13 7.30 3.32
N ASN A 144 -9.12 6.99 2.50
CA ASN A 144 -9.81 5.71 2.57
C ASN A 144 -8.99 4.64 1.82
N PRO A 145 -9.26 3.35 2.04
CA PRO A 145 -8.67 2.26 1.25
C PRO A 145 -8.95 2.42 -0.24
N THR A 146 -7.91 2.24 -1.06
CA THR A 146 -8.00 2.24 -2.53
C THR A 146 -7.70 0.85 -3.06
N LEU A 147 -8.48 0.41 -4.06
CA LEU A 147 -8.23 -0.80 -4.84
C LEU A 147 -8.07 -0.44 -6.32
N LEU A 148 -6.93 -0.80 -6.88
CA LEU A 148 -6.60 -0.64 -8.30
C LEU A 148 -6.54 -2.01 -8.98
N ASP A 149 -7.12 -2.14 -10.18
CA ASP A 149 -7.03 -3.32 -11.03
C ASP A 149 -6.32 -2.99 -12.36
N ASP A 150 -6.01 -4.01 -13.14
CA ASP A 150 -5.29 -3.93 -14.42
C ASP A 150 -3.92 -3.23 -14.30
N VAL A 151 -3.34 -3.24 -13.11
CA VAL A 151 -2.03 -2.63 -12.86
C VAL A 151 -0.94 -3.47 -13.51
N LYS A 152 0.03 -2.82 -14.16
CA LYS A 152 1.11 -3.47 -14.90
C LYS A 152 2.48 -2.92 -14.48
N PRO A 153 3.53 -3.73 -14.59
CA PRO A 153 4.91 -3.23 -14.46
C PRO A 153 5.15 -2.02 -15.37
N GLY A 154 5.84 -1.02 -14.85
CA GLY A 154 6.08 0.27 -15.53
C GLY A 154 5.07 1.36 -15.16
N MET A 155 3.95 1.05 -14.51
CA MET A 155 3.07 2.05 -13.91
C MET A 155 3.67 2.53 -12.58
N ALA A 156 3.57 3.82 -12.27
CA ALA A 156 4.12 4.38 -11.04
C ALA A 156 3.53 3.71 -9.79
N CYS A 157 2.24 3.38 -9.80
CA CYS A 157 1.58 2.67 -8.71
C CYS A 157 2.06 1.22 -8.53
N TYR A 158 2.71 0.60 -9.55
CA TYR A 158 3.34 -0.70 -9.45
C TYR A 158 4.80 -0.60 -9.02
N ASP A 159 5.58 0.28 -9.64
CA ASP A 159 7.04 0.31 -9.49
C ASP A 159 7.48 0.99 -8.18
N ASP A 160 6.75 2.02 -7.73
CA ASP A 160 7.11 2.79 -6.55
C ASP A 160 6.52 2.21 -5.26
N GLU A 161 7.26 2.34 -4.15
CA GLU A 161 6.72 2.15 -2.80
C GLU A 161 5.80 3.31 -2.45
N ILE A 162 4.46 3.07 -2.45
CA ILE A 162 3.47 4.12 -2.17
C ILE A 162 3.46 4.47 -0.67
N PHE A 163 3.55 3.47 0.19
CA PHE A 163 3.49 3.59 1.66
C PHE A 163 2.19 4.26 2.13
N GLY A 164 1.07 3.79 1.61
CA GLY A 164 -0.28 4.30 1.84
C GLY A 164 -1.34 3.22 1.61
N PRO A 165 -2.62 3.49 1.86
CA PRO A 165 -3.70 2.50 1.81
C PRO A 165 -4.15 2.21 0.37
N VAL A 166 -3.22 1.75 -0.46
CA VAL A 166 -3.44 1.43 -1.88
C VAL A 166 -3.01 0.00 -2.16
N LEU A 167 -3.96 -0.82 -2.58
CA LEU A 167 -3.72 -2.18 -3.06
C LEU A 167 -3.86 -2.22 -4.58
N ALA A 168 -2.83 -2.71 -5.26
CA ALA A 168 -2.83 -2.91 -6.70
C ALA A 168 -3.03 -4.39 -7.03
N VAL A 169 -3.83 -4.68 -8.06
CA VAL A 169 -4.00 -6.02 -8.61
C VAL A 169 -3.40 -6.07 -10.00
N THR A 170 -2.56 -7.06 -10.24
CA THR A 170 -1.96 -7.41 -11.53
C THR A 170 -2.44 -8.80 -11.90
N ARG A 171 -2.85 -8.95 -13.13
CA ARG A 171 -3.35 -10.23 -13.68
C ARG A 171 -2.29 -10.94 -14.48
#